data_a0e308074022f0c9c81f06f98098a967
#
_entry.id   a0e308074022f0c9c81f06f98098a967
#
_cell.length_a   1.000
_cell.length_b   1.000
_cell.length_c   1.000
_cell.angle_alpha   90.00
_cell.angle_beta   90.00
_cell.angle_gamma   90.00
#
_symmetry.space_group_name_H-M   'P 1'
#
loop_
_entity.id
_entity.type
_entity.pdbx_description
1 polymer ?
#
loop_
_entity_poly.entity_id
_entity_poly.type
_entity_poly.pdbx_seq_one_letter_code
_entity_poly.pdbx_strand_id
1 'polypeptide(L)'
;ESALSLIPSAETFPEKVISGPSFDIQTGISPVDNRINDYLGDRYFEGVTVPANNGNNIMTILTIVWIIGILLLVAYTIISYRRLHREIDTAVHYKDNIFQSENVSSPFVLGIINPRIYLPFSMNEQDLEHVVAHEQAHIHRKDHWWKPLGFLLLTIYWFNPLMWLAYVLLCRDIELACDEKVIKELGNEQRADYTQALVVC
;
A
#
# COMPACT_ATOMS: atom_id res chain seq x y z
N GLU A 1 -55.86 -10.50 34.54
CA GLU A 1 -55.49 -9.89 33.22
C GLU A 1 -54.00 -10.10 33.02
N SER A 2 -53.67 -10.96 32.06
CA SER A 2 -52.38 -11.58 31.89
C SER A 2 -51.45 -10.69 31.05
N ALA A 3 -50.21 -10.46 31.52
CA ALA A 3 -49.15 -9.72 30.89
C ALA A 3 -48.52 -10.44 29.66
N LEU A 4 -49.27 -11.29 28.97
CA LEU A 4 -48.76 -12.13 27.87
C LEU A 4 -49.13 -11.60 26.48
N SER A 5 -49.66 -10.36 26.35
CA SER A 5 -50.06 -9.77 25.06
C SER A 5 -49.03 -8.85 24.41
N LEU A 6 -47.76 -8.84 24.88
CA LEU A 6 -46.69 -8.01 24.35
C LEU A 6 -45.65 -8.76 23.53
N ILE A 7 -45.93 -10.01 23.15
CA ILE A 7 -45.06 -10.70 22.16
C ILE A 7 -45.58 -10.33 20.77
N PRO A 8 -44.83 -9.57 19.96
CA PRO A 8 -45.22 -9.31 18.57
C PRO A 8 -45.32 -10.66 17.85
N SER A 9 -46.46 -10.89 17.18
CA SER A 9 -46.67 -12.04 16.31
C SER A 9 -45.51 -12.10 15.29
N ALA A 10 -44.89 -13.27 15.19
CA ALA A 10 -43.82 -13.53 14.24
C ALA A 10 -44.29 -13.16 12.82
N GLU A 11 -43.75 -12.07 12.26
CA GLU A 11 -43.91 -11.77 10.86
C GLU A 11 -43.28 -12.89 10.05
N THR A 12 -44.06 -13.45 9.16
CA THR A 12 -43.67 -14.53 8.26
C THR A 12 -42.52 -14.04 7.36
N PHE A 13 -41.32 -14.46 7.67
CA PHE A 13 -40.17 -14.25 6.77
C PHE A 13 -40.35 -15.08 5.50
N PRO A 14 -40.02 -14.54 4.31
CA PRO A 14 -40.14 -15.29 3.07
C PRO A 14 -39.20 -16.50 3.11
N GLU A 15 -39.80 -17.67 3.01
CA GLU A 15 -39.14 -18.95 3.00
C GLU A 15 -38.33 -19.13 1.68
N LYS A 16 -37.06 -18.74 1.73
CA LYS A 16 -36.10 -19.16 0.73
C LYS A 16 -35.25 -20.29 1.33
N VAL A 17 -35.69 -21.51 1.11
CA VAL A 17 -34.91 -22.71 1.44
C VAL A 17 -33.59 -22.66 0.68
N ILE A 18 -32.51 -22.27 1.37
CA ILE A 18 -31.17 -22.49 0.88
C ILE A 18 -30.82 -23.92 1.32
N SER A 19 -30.75 -24.84 0.37
CA SER A 19 -30.13 -26.14 0.58
C SER A 19 -28.65 -25.86 0.95
N GLY A 20 -28.37 -25.82 2.26
CA GLY A 20 -26.98 -25.76 2.75
C GLY A 20 -26.23 -27.03 2.35
N PRO A 21 -24.89 -27.04 2.41
CA PRO A 21 -24.11 -28.24 2.16
C PRO A 21 -24.63 -29.35 3.05
N SER A 22 -25.10 -30.44 2.45
CA SER A 22 -25.49 -31.65 3.15
C SER A 22 -24.26 -32.12 3.95
N PHE A 23 -24.38 -32.17 5.26
CA PHE A 23 -23.36 -32.71 6.13
C PHE A 23 -23.43 -34.23 6.00
N ASP A 24 -22.64 -34.76 5.05
CA ASP A 24 -22.62 -36.19 4.77
C ASP A 24 -21.49 -36.82 5.61
N ILE A 25 -21.87 -37.56 6.65
CA ILE A 25 -20.91 -38.29 7.46
C ILE A 25 -20.57 -39.58 6.72
N GLN A 26 -19.29 -39.76 6.36
CA GLN A 26 -18.76 -40.92 5.67
C GLN A 26 -17.86 -41.70 6.61
N THR A 27 -18.43 -42.73 7.27
CA THR A 27 -17.65 -43.66 8.12
C THR A 27 -17.01 -44.81 7.32
N GLY A 28 -17.33 -44.88 5.99
CA GLY A 28 -16.88 -45.92 5.09
C GLY A 28 -17.77 -47.19 5.11
N ILE A 29 -18.86 -47.19 5.90
CA ILE A 29 -19.86 -48.31 5.98
C ILE A 29 -21.21 -47.76 5.53
N SER A 30 -21.52 -47.91 4.23
CA SER A 30 -22.72 -47.34 3.60
C SER A 30 -24.04 -47.50 4.34
N PRO A 31 -24.38 -48.67 4.95
CA PRO A 31 -25.65 -48.79 5.69
C PRO A 31 -25.68 -48.03 7.02
N VAL A 32 -24.52 -47.69 7.61
CA VAL A 32 -24.37 -46.89 8.82
C VAL A 32 -24.46 -45.42 8.48
N ASP A 33 -23.76 -45.00 7.41
CA ASP A 33 -23.75 -43.63 6.92
C ASP A 33 -25.17 -43.16 6.56
N ASN A 34 -25.92 -43.97 5.82
CA ASN A 34 -27.29 -43.65 5.44
C ASN A 34 -28.23 -43.51 6.67
N ARG A 35 -28.08 -44.36 7.69
CA ARG A 35 -28.91 -44.23 8.89
C ARG A 35 -28.55 -43.01 9.75
N ILE A 36 -27.27 -42.70 9.83
CA ILE A 36 -26.82 -41.52 10.60
C ILE A 36 -27.25 -40.24 9.87
N ASN A 37 -27.09 -40.17 8.58
CA ASN A 37 -27.44 -38.99 7.79
C ASN A 37 -28.97 -38.78 7.74
N ASP A 38 -29.75 -39.85 7.63
CA ASP A 38 -31.23 -39.82 7.73
C ASP A 38 -31.68 -39.31 9.10
N TYR A 39 -31.11 -39.85 10.18
CA TYR A 39 -31.47 -39.47 11.56
C TYR A 39 -31.06 -38.03 11.89
N LEU A 40 -29.93 -37.55 11.38
CA LEU A 40 -29.48 -36.17 11.58
C LEU A 40 -30.24 -35.20 10.67
N GLY A 41 -30.57 -35.61 9.47
CA GLY A 41 -31.35 -34.82 8.53
C GLY A 41 -32.74 -34.51 9.08
N ASP A 42 -33.46 -35.53 9.51
CA ASP A 42 -34.84 -35.41 10.00
C ASP A 42 -34.97 -34.67 11.37
N ARG A 43 -33.92 -34.70 12.19
CA ARG A 43 -34.03 -34.20 13.57
C ARG A 43 -33.36 -32.86 13.83
N TYR A 44 -32.38 -32.51 13.08
CA TYR A 44 -31.56 -31.30 13.33
C TYR A 44 -31.60 -30.26 12.21
N PHE A 45 -32.06 -30.67 11.01
CA PHE A 45 -32.04 -29.75 9.85
C PHE A 45 -33.46 -29.42 9.34
N GLU A 46 -34.50 -30.06 9.87
CA GLU A 46 -35.87 -29.68 9.58
C GLU A 46 -36.18 -28.34 10.29
N GLY A 47 -36.14 -27.25 9.52
CA GLY A 47 -36.57 -25.93 9.96
C GLY A 47 -35.51 -24.89 10.30
N VAL A 48 -34.25 -25.15 10.02
CA VAL A 48 -33.25 -24.07 10.09
C VAL A 48 -33.32 -23.22 8.82
N THR A 49 -34.25 -22.27 8.79
CA THR A 49 -34.24 -21.21 7.80
C THR A 49 -33.08 -20.24 8.15
N VAL A 50 -31.95 -20.38 7.48
CA VAL A 50 -30.89 -19.38 7.58
C VAL A 50 -31.37 -18.15 6.80
N PRO A 51 -31.56 -16.99 7.46
CA PRO A 51 -31.95 -15.79 6.72
C PRO A 51 -30.95 -15.54 5.62
N ALA A 52 -31.41 -15.34 4.39
CA ALA A 52 -30.56 -14.99 3.25
C ALA A 52 -29.82 -13.69 3.60
N ASN A 53 -28.53 -13.82 3.94
CA ASN A 53 -27.73 -12.71 4.41
C ASN A 53 -27.43 -11.76 3.23
N ASN A 54 -28.21 -10.68 3.12
CA ASN A 54 -27.93 -9.57 2.20
C ASN A 54 -26.59 -8.88 2.52
N GLY A 55 -25.94 -9.21 3.63
CA GLY A 55 -24.61 -8.72 4.00
C GLY A 55 -23.52 -9.13 3.03
N ASN A 56 -23.69 -10.25 2.31
CA ASN A 56 -22.70 -10.70 1.33
C ASN A 56 -22.54 -9.69 0.19
N ASN A 57 -23.62 -9.00 -0.21
CA ASN A 57 -23.57 -8.03 -1.30
C ASN A 57 -22.76 -6.78 -0.91
N ILE A 58 -22.91 -6.29 0.32
CA ILE A 58 -22.17 -5.13 0.83
C ILE A 58 -20.70 -5.46 0.94
N MET A 59 -20.34 -6.62 1.52
CA MET A 59 -18.93 -7.04 1.62
C MET A 59 -18.29 -7.23 0.24
N THR A 60 -19.03 -7.78 -0.71
CA THR A 60 -18.55 -7.92 -2.09
C THR A 60 -18.31 -6.56 -2.74
N ILE A 61 -19.22 -5.60 -2.58
CA ILE A 61 -19.07 -4.25 -3.11
C ILE A 61 -17.85 -3.55 -2.50
N LEU A 62 -17.69 -3.61 -1.17
CA LEU A 62 -16.55 -3.03 -0.47
C LEU A 62 -15.22 -3.64 -0.95
N THR A 63 -15.18 -4.97 -1.13
CA THR A 63 -14.00 -5.65 -1.66
C THR A 63 -13.67 -5.21 -3.09
N ILE A 64 -14.67 -5.08 -3.96
CA ILE A 64 -14.47 -4.60 -5.34
C ILE A 64 -13.93 -3.16 -5.32
N VAL A 65 -14.52 -2.26 -4.52
CA VAL A 65 -14.06 -0.87 -4.39
C VAL A 65 -12.62 -0.84 -3.88
N TRP A 66 -12.27 -1.67 -2.90
CA TRP A 66 -10.91 -1.76 -2.39
C TRP A 66 -9.91 -2.21 -3.45
N ILE A 67 -10.24 -3.26 -4.22
CA ILE A 67 -9.39 -3.75 -5.31
C ILE A 67 -9.21 -2.68 -6.40
N ILE A 68 -10.30 -2.00 -6.79
CA ILE A 68 -10.24 -0.92 -7.79
C ILE A 68 -9.29 0.19 -7.32
N GLY A 69 -9.36 0.60 -6.05
CA GLY A 69 -8.47 1.62 -5.51
C GLY A 69 -7.00 1.20 -5.55
N ILE A 70 -6.69 -0.06 -5.21
CA ILE A 70 -5.32 -0.61 -5.34
C ILE A 70 -4.86 -0.57 -6.80
N LEU A 71 -5.70 -1.04 -7.74
CA LEU A 71 -5.35 -1.06 -9.16
C LEU A 71 -5.09 0.33 -9.72
N LEU A 72 -5.87 1.34 -9.31
CA LEU A 72 -5.65 2.73 -9.71
C LEU A 72 -4.32 3.28 -9.19
N LEU A 73 -3.96 3.03 -7.93
CA LEU A 73 -2.69 3.46 -7.36
C LEU A 73 -1.49 2.73 -7.99
N VAL A 74 -1.62 1.44 -8.27
CA VAL A 74 -0.58 0.68 -8.98
C VAL A 74 -0.42 1.20 -10.40
N ALA A 75 -1.51 1.45 -11.13
CA ALA A 75 -1.46 2.02 -12.47
C ALA A 75 -0.79 3.40 -12.46
N TYR A 76 -1.16 4.27 -11.51
CA TYR A 76 -0.51 5.56 -11.31
C TYR A 76 1.00 5.41 -11.09
N THR A 77 1.42 4.49 -10.23
CA THR A 77 2.84 4.23 -9.95
C THR A 77 3.58 3.77 -11.19
N ILE A 78 3.01 2.85 -11.97
CA ILE A 78 3.63 2.35 -13.21
C ILE A 78 3.76 3.49 -14.23
N ILE A 79 2.73 4.30 -14.40
CA ILE A 79 2.75 5.43 -15.34
C ILE A 79 3.79 6.45 -14.91
N SER A 80 3.82 6.83 -13.62
CA SER A 80 4.77 7.78 -13.05
C SER A 80 6.22 7.28 -13.19
N TYR A 81 6.46 6.00 -12.90
CA TYR A 81 7.77 5.37 -13.06
C TYR A 81 8.22 5.36 -14.54
N ARG A 82 7.33 5.02 -15.47
CA ARG A 82 7.64 5.05 -16.90
C ARG A 82 7.91 6.46 -17.41
N ARG A 83 7.19 7.46 -16.89
CA ARG A 83 7.43 8.86 -17.23
C ARG A 83 8.82 9.29 -16.75
N LEU A 84 9.15 9.00 -15.49
CA LEU A 84 10.47 9.29 -14.92
C LEU A 84 11.59 8.57 -15.70
N HIS A 85 11.38 7.32 -16.09
CA HIS A 85 12.37 6.54 -16.85
C HIS A 85 12.64 7.14 -18.23
N ARG A 86 11.66 7.77 -18.87
CA ARG A 86 11.86 8.49 -20.14
C ARG A 86 12.68 9.77 -19.97
N GLU A 87 12.56 10.46 -18.83
CA GLU A 87 13.32 11.67 -18.54
C GLU A 87 14.82 11.37 -18.36
N ILE A 88 15.15 10.16 -17.91
CA ILE A 88 16.55 9.73 -17.71
C ILE A 88 17.14 8.96 -18.90
N ASP A 89 16.36 8.66 -19.93
CA ASP A 89 16.82 7.86 -21.09
C ASP A 89 18.00 8.53 -21.85
N THR A 90 18.09 9.86 -21.77
CA THR A 90 19.17 10.67 -22.35
C THR A 90 20.31 10.96 -21.37
N ALA A 91 20.30 10.35 -20.17
CA ALA A 91 21.26 10.65 -19.13
C ALA A 91 22.68 10.16 -19.52
N VAL A 92 23.65 11.04 -19.35
CA VAL A 92 25.07 10.76 -19.61
C VAL A 92 25.75 10.41 -18.28
N HIS A 93 26.59 9.40 -18.31
CA HIS A 93 27.42 9.02 -17.15
C HIS A 93 28.44 10.12 -16.84
N TYR A 94 28.44 10.64 -15.63
CA TYR A 94 29.38 11.68 -15.20
C TYR A 94 30.54 11.09 -14.39
N LYS A 95 30.26 10.44 -13.28
CA LYS A 95 31.27 9.83 -12.41
C LYS A 95 30.61 8.77 -11.48
N ASP A 96 31.27 7.64 -11.25
CA ASP A 96 30.82 6.57 -10.36
C ASP A 96 29.35 6.15 -10.63
N ASN A 97 28.44 6.43 -9.70
CA ASN A 97 27.01 6.19 -9.83
C ASN A 97 26.19 7.46 -10.15
N ILE A 98 26.86 8.54 -10.62
CA ILE A 98 26.25 9.84 -10.91
C ILE A 98 26.03 9.96 -12.41
N PHE A 99 24.83 10.38 -12.79
CA PHE A 99 24.40 10.64 -14.16
C PHE A 99 23.84 12.04 -14.27
N GLN A 100 24.02 12.68 -15.41
CA GLN A 100 23.45 13.99 -15.71
C GLN A 100 22.50 13.92 -16.90
N SER A 101 21.40 14.68 -16.86
CA SER A 101 20.42 14.75 -17.92
C SER A 101 19.86 16.17 -18.06
N GLU A 102 19.55 16.58 -19.30
CA GLU A 102 18.89 17.85 -19.59
C GLU A 102 17.42 17.87 -19.17
N ASN A 103 16.78 16.69 -19.16
CA ASN A 103 15.36 16.55 -18.88
C ASN A 103 15.07 16.46 -17.37
N VAL A 104 16.10 16.36 -16.55
CA VAL A 104 15.97 16.33 -15.08
C VAL A 104 16.02 17.76 -14.56
N SER A 105 14.98 18.17 -13.83
CA SER A 105 14.87 19.51 -13.25
C SER A 105 15.37 19.60 -11.82
N SER A 106 15.38 18.50 -11.08
CA SER A 106 15.88 18.45 -9.70
C SER A 106 16.64 17.14 -9.45
N PRO A 107 17.66 17.14 -8.58
CA PRO A 107 18.41 15.95 -8.20
C PRO A 107 17.50 14.86 -7.62
N PHE A 108 17.81 13.59 -7.88
CA PHE A 108 17.13 12.45 -7.23
C PHE A 108 17.92 11.15 -7.37
N VAL A 109 17.62 10.19 -6.50
CA VAL A 109 18.11 8.81 -6.56
C VAL A 109 17.06 7.89 -7.18
N LEU A 110 17.47 7.10 -8.17
CA LEU A 110 16.63 6.07 -8.76
C LEU A 110 17.34 4.70 -8.74
N GLY A 111 16.55 3.66 -8.44
CA GLY A 111 16.98 2.28 -8.38
C GLY A 111 16.94 1.70 -6.97
N ILE A 112 16.36 0.49 -6.85
CA ILE A 112 16.23 -0.21 -5.56
C ILE A 112 17.48 -1.04 -5.25
N ILE A 113 18.01 -1.77 -6.24
CA ILE A 113 19.18 -2.66 -6.07
C ILE A 113 20.48 -1.90 -6.34
N ASN A 114 20.50 -1.12 -7.42
CA ASN A 114 21.66 -0.31 -7.84
C ASN A 114 21.25 1.16 -7.89
N PRO A 115 21.24 1.88 -6.77
CA PRO A 115 20.83 3.27 -6.73
C PRO A 115 21.80 4.15 -7.53
N ARG A 116 21.26 4.99 -8.41
CA ARG A 116 21.98 5.95 -9.23
C ARG A 116 21.46 7.35 -8.94
N ILE A 117 22.37 8.31 -8.90
CA ILE A 117 22.07 9.72 -8.68
C ILE A 117 21.91 10.37 -10.04
N TYR A 118 20.81 11.07 -10.26
CA TYR A 118 20.55 11.85 -11.48
C TYR A 118 20.53 13.32 -11.15
N LEU A 119 21.30 14.11 -11.90
CA LEU A 119 21.51 15.54 -11.68
C LEU A 119 21.16 16.33 -12.95
N PRO A 120 20.64 17.56 -12.84
CA PRO A 120 20.48 18.45 -13.97
C PRO A 120 21.84 18.98 -14.49
N PHE A 121 21.97 19.20 -15.79
CA PHE A 121 23.16 19.84 -16.38
C PHE A 121 23.33 21.30 -15.94
N SER A 122 22.25 21.97 -15.55
CA SER A 122 22.27 23.40 -15.20
C SER A 122 22.87 23.71 -13.83
N MET A 123 23.34 22.70 -13.10
CA MET A 123 23.86 22.85 -11.73
C MET A 123 25.32 23.38 -11.75
N ASN A 124 25.59 24.34 -10.84
CA ASN A 124 26.95 24.88 -10.67
C ASN A 124 27.85 23.86 -9.96
N GLU A 125 29.14 23.87 -10.23
CA GLU A 125 30.13 22.94 -9.64
C GLU A 125 30.18 23.04 -8.10
N GLN A 126 29.99 24.25 -7.54
CA GLN A 126 29.98 24.47 -6.07
C GLN A 126 28.77 23.82 -5.38
N ASP A 127 27.59 23.90 -6.01
CA ASP A 127 26.37 23.32 -5.47
C ASP A 127 26.35 21.80 -5.68
N LEU A 128 27.01 21.30 -6.72
CA LEU A 128 27.07 19.90 -7.10
C LEU A 128 27.62 19.01 -5.97
N GLU A 129 28.68 19.44 -5.27
CA GLU A 129 29.30 18.67 -4.19
C GLU A 129 28.34 18.49 -3.00
N HIS A 130 27.64 19.57 -2.60
CA HIS A 130 26.68 19.54 -1.51
C HIS A 130 25.45 18.68 -1.83
N VAL A 131 24.95 18.80 -3.05
CA VAL A 131 23.81 18.03 -3.51
C VAL A 131 24.15 16.54 -3.65
N VAL A 132 25.31 16.21 -4.19
CA VAL A 132 25.78 14.82 -4.26
C VAL A 132 25.94 14.24 -2.86
N ALA A 133 26.46 14.99 -1.90
CA ALA A 133 26.57 14.54 -0.51
C ALA A 133 25.19 14.22 0.09
N HIS A 134 24.17 15.06 -0.18
CA HIS A 134 22.79 14.83 0.23
C HIS A 134 22.22 13.55 -0.40
N GLU A 135 22.32 13.38 -1.71
CA GLU A 135 21.80 12.18 -2.40
C GLU A 135 22.54 10.90 -1.97
N GLN A 136 23.85 10.98 -1.72
CA GLN A 136 24.61 9.87 -1.17
C GLN A 136 24.17 9.51 0.26
N ALA A 137 23.79 10.49 1.09
CA ALA A 137 23.27 10.21 2.41
C ALA A 137 21.96 9.42 2.33
N HIS A 138 21.06 9.72 1.37
CA HIS A 138 19.86 8.91 1.10
C HIS A 138 20.21 7.46 0.73
N ILE A 139 21.22 7.25 -0.10
CA ILE A 139 21.68 5.92 -0.49
C ILE A 139 22.22 5.15 0.72
N HIS A 140 23.08 5.78 1.53
CA HIS A 140 23.66 5.15 2.73
C HIS A 140 22.60 4.76 3.77
N ARG A 141 21.57 5.59 3.92
CA ARG A 141 20.44 5.32 4.83
C ARG A 141 19.43 4.32 4.28
N LYS A 142 19.58 3.91 3.02
CA LYS A 142 18.64 3.03 2.31
C LYS A 142 17.22 3.62 2.16
N ASP A 143 17.10 4.93 2.02
CA ASP A 143 15.83 5.62 1.90
C ASP A 143 15.09 5.21 0.61
N HIS A 144 15.82 4.81 -0.43
CA HIS A 144 15.30 4.21 -1.66
C HIS A 144 14.58 2.86 -1.46
N TRP A 145 14.67 2.25 -0.26
CA TRP A 145 13.88 1.10 0.16
C TRP A 145 12.68 1.50 1.03
N TRP A 146 12.90 2.45 1.97
CA TRP A 146 11.87 2.85 2.93
C TRP A 146 10.72 3.62 2.28
N LYS A 147 11.01 4.54 1.34
CA LYS A 147 9.98 5.31 0.61
C LYS A 147 9.04 4.38 -0.19
N PRO A 148 9.53 3.45 -1.04
CA PRO A 148 8.65 2.49 -1.73
C PRO A 148 7.89 1.55 -0.80
N LEU A 149 8.51 1.09 0.31
CA LEU A 149 7.84 0.24 1.29
C LEU A 149 6.66 0.98 1.96
N GLY A 150 6.87 2.23 2.37
CA GLY A 150 5.81 3.08 2.91
C GLY A 150 4.68 3.30 1.91
N PHE A 151 5.03 3.52 0.64
CA PHE A 151 4.04 3.67 -0.43
C PHE A 151 3.27 2.36 -0.72
N LEU A 152 3.90 1.21 -0.61
CA LEU A 152 3.24 -0.10 -0.72
C LEU A 152 2.19 -0.27 0.39
N LEU A 153 2.53 0.07 1.63
CA LEU A 153 1.58 0.04 2.75
C LEU A 153 0.42 1.02 2.51
N LEU A 154 0.72 2.24 2.03
CA LEU A 154 -0.30 3.22 1.65
C LEU A 154 -1.22 2.66 0.55
N THR A 155 -0.69 1.95 -0.43
CA THR A 155 -1.48 1.36 -1.52
C THR A 155 -2.46 0.30 -1.01
N ILE A 156 -2.06 -0.53 -0.04
CA ILE A 156 -2.93 -1.55 0.57
C ILE A 156 -4.04 -0.91 1.42
N TYR A 157 -3.69 0.13 2.19
CA TYR A 157 -4.59 0.81 3.12
C TYR A 157 -5.04 2.19 2.60
N TRP A 158 -5.16 2.35 1.29
CA TRP A 158 -5.44 3.61 0.62
C TRP A 158 -6.71 4.34 1.11
N PHE A 159 -7.68 3.58 1.60
CA PHE A 159 -8.94 4.11 2.15
C PHE A 159 -8.80 4.74 3.53
N ASN A 160 -7.66 4.55 4.20
CA ASN A 160 -7.43 5.07 5.54
C ASN A 160 -6.66 6.40 5.48
N PRO A 161 -7.27 7.54 5.88
CA PRO A 161 -6.61 8.85 5.83
C PRO A 161 -5.37 8.96 6.73
N LEU A 162 -5.30 8.17 7.82
CA LEU A 162 -4.12 8.13 8.68
C LEU A 162 -2.90 7.54 7.97
N MET A 163 -3.09 6.63 7.02
CA MET A 163 -1.99 6.08 6.23
C MET A 163 -1.38 7.12 5.29
N TRP A 164 -2.21 8.02 4.74
CA TRP A 164 -1.73 9.15 3.94
C TRP A 164 -0.90 10.11 4.80
N LEU A 165 -1.40 10.45 5.99
CA LEU A 165 -0.66 11.29 6.94
C LEU A 165 0.66 10.62 7.36
N ALA A 166 0.63 9.34 7.71
CA ALA A 166 1.81 8.57 8.10
C ALA A 166 2.87 8.53 6.98
N TYR A 167 2.44 8.37 5.73
CA TYR A 167 3.36 8.38 4.60
C TYR A 167 4.00 9.76 4.37
N VAL A 168 3.23 10.84 4.48
CA VAL A 168 3.76 12.21 4.37
C VAL A 168 4.76 12.50 5.49
N LEU A 169 4.45 12.10 6.73
CA LEU A 169 5.36 12.25 7.86
C LEU A 169 6.63 11.40 7.69
N LEU A 170 6.51 10.17 7.20
CA LEU A 170 7.66 9.31 6.89
C LEU A 170 8.59 9.99 5.87
N CYS A 171 8.06 10.53 4.78
CA CYS A 171 8.86 11.23 3.78
C CYS A 171 9.56 12.45 4.41
N ARG A 172 8.85 13.24 5.21
CA ARG A 172 9.42 14.40 5.92
C ARG A 172 10.53 14.02 6.90
N ASP A 173 10.32 12.97 7.68
CA ASP A 173 11.31 12.49 8.65
C ASP A 173 12.58 11.97 7.95
N ILE A 174 12.42 11.32 6.79
CA ILE A 174 13.54 10.89 5.96
C ILE A 174 14.38 12.10 5.50
N GLU A 175 13.74 13.17 4.99
CA GLU A 175 14.43 14.39 4.57
C GLU A 175 15.16 15.07 5.74
N LEU A 176 14.46 15.32 6.85
CA LEU A 176 15.07 15.95 8.03
C LEU A 176 16.27 15.18 8.57
N ALA A 177 16.18 13.86 8.58
CA ALA A 177 17.27 13.03 9.07
C ALA A 177 18.43 12.90 8.04
N CYS A 178 18.18 13.11 6.74
CA CYS A 178 19.22 13.23 5.72
C CYS A 178 19.97 14.54 5.89
N ASP A 179 19.26 15.66 6.01
CA ASP A 179 19.84 16.98 6.23
C ASP A 179 20.70 17.02 7.51
N GLU A 180 20.18 16.47 8.60
CA GLU A 180 20.90 16.40 9.87
C GLU A 180 22.23 15.64 9.73
N LYS A 181 22.22 14.55 8.97
CA LYS A 181 23.43 13.74 8.74
C LYS A 181 24.47 14.53 7.94
N VAL A 182 24.05 15.13 6.84
CA VAL A 182 24.97 15.89 5.96
C VAL A 182 25.55 17.09 6.69
N ILE A 183 24.73 17.84 7.45
CA ILE A 183 25.20 18.99 8.26
C ILE A 183 26.22 18.56 9.32
N LYS A 184 26.03 17.38 9.93
CA LYS A 184 27.01 16.85 10.89
C LYS A 184 28.36 16.48 10.24
N GLU A 185 28.33 15.98 9.00
CA GLU A 185 29.52 15.59 8.26
C GLU A 185 30.28 16.80 7.70
N LEU A 186 29.58 17.84 7.21
CA LEU A 186 30.19 19.05 6.63
C LEU A 186 30.72 20.04 7.67
N GLY A 187 30.22 20.00 8.89
CA GLY A 187 30.57 20.95 9.96
C GLY A 187 29.83 22.29 9.86
N ASN A 188 30.04 23.15 10.89
CA ASN A 188 29.25 24.37 11.04
C ASN A 188 29.60 25.46 10.01
N GLU A 189 30.81 25.45 9.44
CA GLU A 189 31.27 26.49 8.51
C GLU A 189 30.59 26.40 7.15
N GLN A 190 30.33 25.19 6.67
CA GLN A 190 29.72 24.94 5.35
C GLN A 190 28.18 24.82 5.39
N ARG A 191 27.60 24.99 6.57
CA ARG A 191 26.15 24.86 6.76
C ARG A 191 25.33 25.87 5.97
N ALA A 192 25.81 27.10 5.86
CA ALA A 192 25.13 28.17 5.11
C ALA A 192 25.11 27.86 3.60
N ASP A 193 26.26 27.44 3.07
CA ASP A 193 26.43 27.12 1.64
C ASP A 193 25.60 25.88 1.26
N TYR A 194 25.58 24.84 2.11
CA TYR A 194 24.73 23.67 1.95
C TYR A 194 23.25 24.03 1.91
N THR A 195 22.77 24.87 2.85
CA THR A 195 21.36 25.26 2.88
C THR A 195 20.99 26.07 1.64
N GLN A 196 21.88 26.92 1.15
CA GLN A 196 21.65 27.69 -0.06
C GLN A 196 21.61 26.79 -1.31
N ALA A 197 22.51 25.82 -1.43
CA ALA A 197 22.52 24.87 -2.54
C ALA A 197 21.22 24.07 -2.64
N LEU A 198 20.64 23.62 -1.52
CA LEU A 198 19.38 22.88 -1.51
C LEU A 198 18.15 23.74 -1.84
N VAL A 199 18.17 25.05 -1.56
CA VAL A 199 17.04 25.94 -1.89
C VAL A 199 17.00 26.30 -3.38
N VAL A 200 18.14 26.26 -4.06
CA VAL A 200 18.27 26.59 -5.51
C VAL A 200 17.91 25.40 -6.39
N CYS A 201 17.91 24.17 -5.86
CA CYS A 201 17.51 22.94 -6.54
C CYS A 201 16.02 22.68 -6.45
#